data_a0f36d0e5aaa7ee5ecda4eaf94ee72ec
#
_entry.id   a0f36d0e5aaa7ee5ecda4eaf94ee72ec
#
_cell.length_a   1.000
_cell.length_b   1.000
_cell.length_c   1.000
_cell.angle_alpha   90.00
_cell.angle_beta   90.00
_cell.angle_gamma   90.00
#
_symmetry.space_group_name_H-M   'P 1'
#
loop_
_entity.id
_entity.type
_entity.pdbx_description
1 polymer ?
#
loop_
_entity_poly.entity_id
_entity_poly.type
_entity_poly.pdbx_seq_one_letter_code
_entity_poly.pdbx_strand_id
1 'polypeptide(L)'
;MNRLPEAWIAPPATRELRELVRHRAKIVAVRSGLKAQVHAVLAKAGVLIPVSDLFGVGGRQRLAKVPLGAAYVQRVISLLELIDALDAHETRFSIMVADKLGGHAGYQAIQQLPGVGPILGAVFVAEIGDVHRFADPAHLCSWAGLTPRHHESDTVVRRGHITKQGSKLVRWAAVEAIQRHPATSKIALDRTRIQSRRGKNIAKIAAARKLLTLVYYGLRDGHIRALAPRRAA
;
A
#
# COMPACT_ATOMS: atom_id res chain seq x y z
N MET A 1 -11.87 37.82 -9.22
CA MET A 1 -10.58 37.26 -8.73
C MET A 1 -10.14 36.14 -9.67
N ASN A 2 -9.19 36.42 -10.56
CA ASN A 2 -8.63 35.41 -11.46
C ASN A 2 -7.57 34.60 -10.70
N ARG A 3 -7.97 33.60 -9.92
CA ARG A 3 -7.04 32.58 -9.39
C ARG A 3 -7.13 31.34 -10.26
N LEU A 4 -6.16 31.18 -11.12
CA LEU A 4 -5.95 29.91 -11.79
C LEU A 4 -5.61 28.85 -10.71
N PRO A 5 -6.12 27.61 -10.83
CA PRO A 5 -5.78 26.55 -9.91
C PRO A 5 -4.27 26.28 -9.98
N GLU A 6 -3.57 26.54 -8.89
CA GLU A 6 -2.13 26.29 -8.79
C GLU A 6 -1.86 24.80 -8.65
N ALA A 7 -0.95 24.27 -9.49
CA ALA A 7 -0.47 22.91 -9.38
C ALA A 7 0.76 22.87 -8.46
N TRP A 8 0.72 22.04 -7.41
CA TRP A 8 1.87 21.82 -6.58
C TRP A 8 2.93 20.97 -7.32
N ILE A 9 4.12 21.55 -7.50
CA ILE A 9 5.27 20.87 -8.10
C ILE A 9 6.14 20.31 -6.98
N ALA A 10 6.34 18.99 -6.98
CA ALA A 10 7.18 18.35 -5.97
C ALA A 10 8.64 18.81 -6.07
N PRO A 11 9.31 19.14 -4.94
CA PRO A 11 10.74 19.44 -4.91
C PRO A 11 11.59 18.27 -5.48
N PRO A 12 12.82 18.52 -5.97
CA PRO A 12 13.69 17.50 -6.55
C PRO A 12 13.86 16.27 -5.64
N ALA A 13 14.15 16.46 -4.36
CA ALA A 13 14.32 15.37 -3.40
C ALA A 13 13.06 14.48 -3.27
N THR A 14 11.87 15.08 -3.28
CA THR A 14 10.61 14.32 -3.27
C THR A 14 10.40 13.56 -4.58
N ARG A 15 10.79 14.13 -5.71
CA ARG A 15 10.70 13.45 -7.03
C ARG A 15 11.62 12.24 -7.09
N GLU A 16 12.85 12.37 -6.61
CA GLU A 16 13.81 11.25 -6.53
C GLU A 16 13.29 10.13 -5.60
N LEU A 17 12.78 10.47 -4.42
CA LEU A 17 12.19 9.48 -3.52
C LEU A 17 10.99 8.76 -4.18
N ARG A 18 10.14 9.50 -4.89
CA ARG A 18 9.02 8.91 -5.66
C ARG A 18 9.51 7.95 -6.72
N GLU A 19 10.59 8.28 -7.41
CA GLU A 19 11.17 7.41 -8.43
C GLU A 19 11.59 6.07 -7.81
N LEU A 20 12.33 6.08 -6.70
CA LEU A 20 12.74 4.87 -5.99
C LEU A 20 11.55 4.03 -5.53
N VAL A 21 10.57 4.66 -4.87
CA VAL A 21 9.39 3.98 -4.32
C VAL A 21 8.51 3.40 -5.43
N ARG A 22 8.28 4.16 -6.50
CA ARG A 22 7.46 3.74 -7.65
C ARG A 22 8.14 2.63 -8.44
N HIS A 23 9.44 2.73 -8.65
CA HIS A 23 10.21 1.70 -9.33
C HIS A 23 10.18 0.38 -8.54
N ARG A 24 10.41 0.45 -7.22
CA ARG A 24 10.27 -0.73 -6.35
C ARG A 24 8.87 -1.35 -6.46
N ALA A 25 7.82 -0.55 -6.43
CA ALA A 25 6.45 -1.04 -6.58
C ALA A 25 6.22 -1.70 -7.96
N LYS A 26 6.87 -1.18 -9.01
CA LYS A 26 6.83 -1.77 -10.35
C LYS A 26 7.56 -3.11 -10.40
N ILE A 27 8.72 -3.24 -9.77
CA ILE A 27 9.46 -4.52 -9.64
C ILE A 27 8.56 -5.58 -9.00
N VAL A 28 7.91 -5.24 -7.87
CA VAL A 28 6.99 -6.17 -7.17
C VAL A 28 5.81 -6.58 -8.07
N ALA A 29 5.25 -5.65 -8.85
CA ALA A 29 4.15 -5.96 -9.77
C ALA A 29 4.59 -6.92 -10.89
N VAL A 30 5.76 -6.68 -11.49
CA VAL A 30 6.33 -7.58 -12.53
C VAL A 30 6.60 -8.96 -11.95
N ARG A 31 7.25 -9.04 -10.79
CA ARG A 31 7.49 -10.31 -10.08
C ARG A 31 6.20 -11.09 -9.83
N SER A 32 5.15 -10.41 -9.36
CA SER A 32 3.85 -11.04 -9.14
C SER A 32 3.24 -11.60 -10.42
N GLY A 33 3.42 -10.90 -11.54
CA GLY A 33 3.03 -11.37 -12.86
C GLY A 33 3.79 -12.62 -13.30
N LEU A 34 5.11 -12.70 -13.03
CA LEU A 34 5.92 -13.90 -13.31
C LEU A 34 5.49 -15.09 -12.43
N LYS A 35 5.22 -14.85 -11.14
CA LYS A 35 4.65 -15.88 -10.25
C LYS A 35 3.32 -16.44 -10.78
N ALA A 36 2.43 -15.57 -11.25
CA ALA A 36 1.18 -16.00 -11.87
C ALA A 36 1.41 -16.83 -13.16
N GLN A 37 2.46 -16.52 -13.94
CA GLN A 37 2.81 -17.32 -15.10
C GLN A 37 3.30 -18.73 -14.74
N VAL A 38 4.05 -18.91 -13.64
CA VAL A 38 4.43 -20.25 -13.14
C VAL A 38 3.17 -21.05 -12.81
N HIS A 39 2.22 -20.46 -12.07
CA HIS A 39 0.93 -21.11 -11.79
C HIS A 39 0.16 -21.46 -13.07
N ALA A 40 0.19 -20.60 -14.09
CA ALA A 40 -0.46 -20.87 -15.37
C ALA A 40 0.20 -22.03 -16.14
N VAL A 41 1.52 -22.20 -16.05
CA VAL A 41 2.23 -23.35 -16.64
C VAL A 41 1.80 -24.65 -15.97
N LEU A 42 1.77 -24.68 -14.63
CA LEU A 42 1.33 -25.85 -13.86
C LEU A 42 -0.13 -26.21 -14.18
N ALA A 43 -1.01 -25.22 -14.25
CA ALA A 43 -2.41 -25.43 -14.58
C ALA A 43 -2.59 -26.03 -16.00
N LYS A 44 -1.83 -25.56 -17.00
CA LYS A 44 -1.81 -26.15 -18.34
C LYS A 44 -1.33 -27.59 -18.37
N ALA A 45 -0.40 -27.94 -17.49
CA ALA A 45 0.11 -29.31 -17.38
C ALA A 45 -0.79 -30.22 -16.49
N GLY A 46 -1.92 -29.71 -15.99
CA GLY A 46 -2.82 -30.45 -15.10
C GLY A 46 -2.21 -30.74 -13.72
N VAL A 47 -1.20 -29.98 -13.29
CA VAL A 47 -0.46 -30.21 -12.06
C VAL A 47 -0.92 -29.27 -10.95
N LEU A 48 -1.28 -29.85 -9.79
CA LEU A 48 -1.55 -29.15 -8.55
C LEU A 48 -0.49 -29.50 -7.53
N ILE A 49 0.20 -28.47 -6.97
CA ILE A 49 1.15 -28.64 -5.88
C ILE A 49 0.48 -28.10 -4.60
N PRO A 50 0.12 -28.95 -3.64
CA PRO A 50 -0.60 -28.54 -2.43
C PRO A 50 0.37 -27.90 -1.40
N VAL A 51 0.74 -26.65 -1.62
CA VAL A 51 1.60 -25.84 -0.74
C VAL A 51 1.01 -24.44 -0.56
N SER A 52 1.23 -23.85 0.60
CA SER A 52 0.82 -22.46 0.88
C SER A 52 1.68 -21.42 0.15
N ASP A 53 2.97 -21.72 -0.02
CA ASP A 53 3.92 -20.88 -0.75
C ASP A 53 4.75 -21.73 -1.73
N LEU A 54 4.44 -21.58 -3.02
CA LEU A 54 5.15 -22.29 -4.10
C LEU A 54 6.58 -21.77 -4.31
N PHE A 55 6.84 -20.52 -3.96
CA PHE A 55 8.11 -19.82 -4.25
C PHE A 55 9.08 -19.82 -3.08
N GLY A 56 8.66 -20.28 -1.90
CA GLY A 56 9.54 -20.56 -0.77
C GLY A 56 10.36 -21.84 -0.99
N VAL A 57 11.32 -22.10 -0.10
CA VAL A 57 12.26 -23.23 -0.20
C VAL A 57 11.54 -24.55 -0.43
N GLY A 58 10.57 -24.88 0.42
CA GLY A 58 9.83 -26.15 0.32
C GLY A 58 8.94 -26.24 -0.93
N GLY A 59 8.36 -25.13 -1.37
CA GLY A 59 7.56 -25.07 -2.60
C GLY A 59 8.42 -25.30 -3.85
N ARG A 60 9.58 -24.66 -3.93
CA ARG A 60 10.55 -24.83 -5.03
C ARG A 60 11.11 -26.26 -5.10
N GLN A 61 11.39 -26.89 -3.95
CA GLN A 61 11.82 -28.29 -3.91
C GLN A 61 10.75 -29.23 -4.46
N ARG A 62 9.48 -29.00 -4.17
CA ARG A 62 8.37 -29.80 -4.74
C ARG A 62 8.19 -29.51 -6.23
N LEU A 63 8.26 -28.23 -6.62
CA LEU A 63 8.16 -27.83 -8.01
C LEU A 63 9.22 -28.50 -8.90
N ALA A 64 10.46 -28.62 -8.41
CA ALA A 64 11.55 -29.28 -9.12
C ALA A 64 11.35 -30.80 -9.34
N LYS A 65 10.48 -31.45 -8.56
CA LYS A 65 10.17 -32.87 -8.65
C LYS A 65 8.95 -33.18 -9.51
N VAL A 66 8.27 -32.17 -10.02
CA VAL A 66 7.06 -32.37 -10.82
C VAL A 66 7.44 -32.85 -12.23
N PRO A 67 6.84 -33.93 -12.73
CA PRO A 67 7.07 -34.40 -14.09
C PRO A 67 6.37 -33.46 -15.09
N LEU A 68 7.12 -32.50 -15.61
CA LEU A 68 6.67 -31.59 -16.67
C LEU A 68 7.36 -31.94 -17.99
N GLY A 69 6.69 -31.71 -19.11
CA GLY A 69 7.34 -31.80 -20.43
C GLY A 69 8.49 -30.79 -20.56
N ALA A 70 9.53 -31.12 -21.33
CA ALA A 70 10.78 -30.37 -21.42
C ALA A 70 10.58 -28.86 -21.64
N ALA A 71 9.68 -28.45 -22.54
CA ALA A 71 9.39 -27.05 -22.80
C ALA A 71 8.79 -26.31 -21.58
N TYR A 72 7.95 -26.99 -20.79
CA TYR A 72 7.40 -26.43 -19.55
C TYR A 72 8.45 -26.29 -18.46
N VAL A 73 9.35 -27.28 -18.32
CA VAL A 73 10.48 -27.24 -17.41
C VAL A 73 11.36 -26.03 -17.71
N GLN A 74 11.79 -25.85 -18.95
CA GLN A 74 12.63 -24.72 -19.36
C GLN A 74 11.96 -23.38 -19.09
N ARG A 75 10.67 -23.29 -19.36
CA ARG A 75 9.90 -22.05 -19.06
C ARG A 75 9.80 -21.77 -17.57
N VAL A 76 9.59 -22.79 -16.74
CA VAL A 76 9.53 -22.62 -15.27
C VAL A 76 10.90 -22.19 -14.73
N ILE A 77 12.00 -22.80 -15.18
CA ILE A 77 13.36 -22.41 -14.79
C ILE A 77 13.62 -20.95 -15.12
N SER A 78 13.39 -20.54 -16.36
CA SER A 78 13.56 -19.15 -16.78
C SER A 78 12.71 -18.17 -15.96
N LEU A 79 11.45 -18.50 -15.66
CA LEU A 79 10.58 -17.66 -14.83
C LEU A 79 11.11 -17.53 -13.39
N LEU A 80 11.64 -18.61 -12.81
CA LEU A 80 12.22 -18.59 -11.47
C LEU A 80 13.50 -17.75 -11.42
N GLU A 81 14.39 -17.83 -12.40
CA GLU A 81 15.58 -17.01 -12.51
C GLU A 81 15.23 -15.52 -12.58
N LEU A 82 14.22 -15.15 -13.38
CA LEU A 82 13.73 -13.78 -13.44
C LEU A 82 13.11 -13.30 -12.12
N ILE A 83 12.38 -14.18 -11.41
CA ILE A 83 11.83 -13.88 -10.08
C ILE A 83 12.97 -13.59 -9.10
N ASP A 84 14.03 -14.40 -9.08
CA ASP A 84 15.18 -14.24 -8.19
C ASP A 84 15.96 -12.95 -8.48
N ALA A 85 16.16 -12.63 -9.75
CA ALA A 85 16.74 -11.36 -10.15
C ALA A 85 15.91 -10.16 -9.66
N LEU A 86 14.57 -10.22 -9.80
CA LEU A 86 13.67 -9.16 -9.32
C LEU A 86 13.64 -9.08 -7.78
N ASP A 87 13.78 -10.18 -7.06
CA ASP A 87 13.90 -10.19 -5.58
C ASP A 87 15.17 -9.45 -5.13
N ALA A 88 16.31 -9.66 -5.82
CA ALA A 88 17.54 -8.93 -5.55
C ALA A 88 17.39 -7.43 -5.82
N HIS A 89 16.76 -7.07 -6.93
CA HIS A 89 16.44 -5.66 -7.23
C HIS A 89 15.51 -5.04 -6.21
N GLU A 90 14.44 -5.71 -5.80
CA GLU A 90 13.52 -5.24 -4.76
C GLU A 90 14.25 -4.94 -3.46
N THR A 91 15.11 -5.85 -3.01
CA THR A 91 15.93 -5.68 -1.80
C THR A 91 16.79 -4.43 -1.89
N ARG A 92 17.53 -4.27 -3.00
CA ARG A 92 18.39 -3.09 -3.23
C ARG A 92 17.61 -1.79 -3.15
N PHE A 93 16.47 -1.68 -3.85
CA PHE A 93 15.65 -0.48 -3.81
C PHE A 93 15.00 -0.25 -2.44
N SER A 94 14.70 -1.30 -1.69
CA SER A 94 14.21 -1.17 -0.31
C SER A 94 15.25 -0.55 0.61
N ILE A 95 16.53 -0.94 0.49
CA ILE A 95 17.65 -0.36 1.24
C ILE A 95 17.82 1.12 0.87
N MET A 96 17.90 1.45 -0.43
CA MET A 96 18.05 2.85 -0.89
C MET A 96 16.93 3.75 -0.36
N VAL A 97 15.70 3.26 -0.31
CA VAL A 97 14.54 3.99 0.24
C VAL A 97 14.69 4.18 1.75
N ALA A 98 15.10 3.14 2.48
CA ALA A 98 15.30 3.20 3.93
C ALA A 98 16.42 4.19 4.31
N ASP A 99 17.54 4.17 3.61
CA ASP A 99 18.68 5.07 3.81
C ASP A 99 18.26 6.53 3.60
N LYS A 100 17.49 6.80 2.53
CA LYS A 100 17.02 8.15 2.22
C LYS A 100 16.02 8.69 3.24
N LEU A 101 15.33 7.82 3.98
CA LEU A 101 14.28 8.17 4.95
C LEU A 101 14.73 8.03 6.42
N GLY A 102 15.93 7.53 6.70
CA GLY A 102 16.38 7.22 8.06
C GLY A 102 16.29 8.39 9.04
N GLY A 103 16.60 9.62 8.60
CA GLY A 103 16.50 10.84 9.40
C GLY A 103 15.14 11.54 9.35
N HIS A 104 14.12 11.02 8.67
CA HIS A 104 12.86 11.72 8.49
C HIS A 104 11.90 11.48 9.66
N ALA A 105 11.73 12.47 10.56
CA ALA A 105 10.91 12.33 11.78
C ALA A 105 9.47 11.86 11.52
N GLY A 106 8.80 12.42 10.51
CA GLY A 106 7.45 11.99 10.12
C GLY A 106 7.39 10.54 9.63
N TYR A 107 8.43 10.05 8.94
CA TYR A 107 8.54 8.65 8.55
C TYR A 107 8.64 7.73 9.76
N GLN A 108 9.47 8.08 10.72
CA GLN A 108 9.61 7.32 11.97
C GLN A 108 8.30 7.33 12.77
N ALA A 109 7.63 8.48 12.84
CA ALA A 109 6.36 8.62 13.56
C ALA A 109 5.26 7.73 12.98
N ILE A 110 5.07 7.71 11.66
CA ILE A 110 4.00 6.92 11.05
C ILE A 110 4.24 5.41 11.10
N GLN A 111 5.49 4.96 11.26
CA GLN A 111 5.79 3.53 11.46
C GLN A 111 5.35 3.01 12.84
N GLN A 112 5.06 3.89 13.81
CA GLN A 112 4.44 3.51 15.07
C GLN A 112 2.97 3.09 14.91
N LEU A 113 2.34 3.40 13.77
CA LEU A 113 0.99 2.95 13.47
C LEU A 113 0.99 1.45 13.15
N PRO A 114 0.16 0.64 13.83
CA PRO A 114 0.04 -0.77 13.49
C PRO A 114 -0.25 -0.97 12.00
N GLY A 115 0.47 -1.88 11.38
CA GLY A 115 0.35 -2.18 9.96
C GLY A 115 1.10 -1.24 9.02
N VAL A 116 1.69 -0.14 9.50
CA VAL A 116 2.55 0.75 8.71
C VAL A 116 4.01 0.37 8.94
N GLY A 117 4.51 -0.55 8.13
CA GLY A 117 5.94 -0.89 8.10
C GLY A 117 6.75 0.09 7.21
N PRO A 118 8.08 -0.15 7.11
CA PRO A 118 8.98 0.74 6.36
C PRO A 118 8.51 1.04 4.92
N ILE A 119 8.04 0.05 4.20
CA ILE A 119 7.62 0.21 2.81
C ILE A 119 6.35 1.05 2.68
N LEU A 120 5.33 0.79 3.51
CA LEU A 120 4.09 1.58 3.47
C LEU A 120 4.34 3.01 3.96
N GLY A 121 5.20 3.18 4.98
CA GLY A 121 5.66 4.48 5.44
C GLY A 121 6.35 5.28 4.33
N ALA A 122 7.25 4.64 3.59
CA ALA A 122 7.92 5.25 2.45
C ALA A 122 6.96 5.67 1.34
N VAL A 123 5.96 4.85 1.05
CA VAL A 123 4.89 5.20 0.10
C VAL A 123 4.15 6.46 0.54
N PHE A 124 3.78 6.56 1.82
CA PHE A 124 3.10 7.75 2.34
C PHE A 124 3.99 9.00 2.22
N VAL A 125 5.24 8.94 2.66
CA VAL A 125 6.16 10.09 2.58
C VAL A 125 6.38 10.51 1.12
N ALA A 126 6.71 9.58 0.24
CA ALA A 126 7.03 9.88 -1.15
C ALA A 126 5.84 10.46 -1.93
N GLU A 127 4.68 9.84 -1.82
CA GLU A 127 3.50 10.23 -2.60
C GLU A 127 2.82 11.49 -2.04
N ILE A 128 2.71 11.61 -0.71
CA ILE A 128 2.14 12.80 -0.08
C ILE A 128 3.07 14.00 -0.27
N GLY A 129 4.40 13.80 -0.09
CA GLY A 129 5.38 14.88 -0.11
C GLY A 129 5.16 15.85 1.05
N ASP A 130 5.13 17.14 0.78
CA ASP A 130 4.83 18.14 1.80
C ASP A 130 3.38 18.02 2.27
N VAL A 131 3.21 17.63 3.53
CA VAL A 131 1.89 17.46 4.14
C VAL A 131 1.20 18.79 4.44
N HIS A 132 1.97 19.88 4.61
CA HIS A 132 1.43 21.20 4.92
C HIS A 132 0.66 21.84 3.75
N ARG A 133 0.80 21.31 2.53
CA ARG A 133 -0.02 21.71 1.39
C ARG A 133 -1.51 21.32 1.53
N PHE A 134 -1.85 20.48 2.50
CA PHE A 134 -3.23 20.13 2.83
C PHE A 134 -3.66 20.87 4.08
N ALA A 135 -4.75 21.61 4.01
CA ALA A 135 -5.27 22.38 5.14
C ALA A 135 -5.58 21.50 6.35
N ASP A 136 -6.07 20.29 6.11
CA ASP A 136 -6.44 19.32 7.14
C ASP A 136 -6.40 17.86 6.61
N PRO A 137 -6.58 16.84 7.48
CA PRO A 137 -6.61 15.44 7.06
C PRO A 137 -7.75 15.09 6.10
N ALA A 138 -8.86 15.84 6.09
CA ALA A 138 -9.98 15.58 5.18
C ALA A 138 -9.58 15.92 3.73
N HIS A 139 -8.83 17.01 3.54
CA HIS A 139 -8.26 17.38 2.24
C HIS A 139 -7.28 16.30 1.74
N LEU A 140 -6.41 15.77 2.62
CA LEU A 140 -5.53 14.65 2.26
C LEU A 140 -6.33 13.40 1.85
N CYS A 141 -7.40 13.06 2.59
CA CYS A 141 -8.26 11.92 2.25
C CYS A 141 -9.00 12.13 0.92
N SER A 142 -9.43 13.35 0.64
CA SER A 142 -10.06 13.73 -0.64
C SER A 142 -9.05 13.62 -1.78
N TRP A 143 -7.87 14.21 -1.61
CA TRP A 143 -6.78 14.11 -2.59
C TRP A 143 -6.40 12.65 -2.87
N ALA A 144 -6.35 11.79 -1.84
CA ALA A 144 -6.08 10.37 -2.00
C ALA A 144 -7.23 9.60 -2.68
N GLY A 145 -8.38 10.25 -2.93
CA GLY A 145 -9.53 9.65 -3.58
C GLY A 145 -10.27 8.61 -2.73
N LEU A 146 -10.20 8.75 -1.40
CA LEU A 146 -10.91 7.90 -0.43
C LEU A 146 -12.26 8.49 0.00
N THR A 147 -12.70 9.58 -0.60
CA THR A 147 -14.02 10.20 -0.35
C THR A 147 -15.06 9.71 -1.36
N PRO A 148 -16.32 9.53 -0.96
CA PRO A 148 -17.40 9.19 -1.89
C PRO A 148 -17.59 10.28 -2.92
N ARG A 149 -18.01 9.92 -4.12
CA ARG A 149 -18.60 10.85 -5.08
C ARG A 149 -19.98 11.27 -4.56
N HIS A 150 -20.26 12.55 -4.64
CA HIS A 150 -21.58 13.09 -4.38
C HIS A 150 -22.26 13.38 -5.72
N HIS A 151 -23.48 12.97 -5.86
CA HIS A 151 -24.38 13.33 -6.94
C HIS A 151 -25.55 14.02 -6.27
N GLU A 152 -25.61 15.32 -6.43
CA GLU A 152 -26.65 16.17 -5.87
C GLU A 152 -27.54 16.67 -6.99
N SER A 153 -28.83 16.52 -6.82
CA SER A 153 -29.86 17.08 -7.68
C SER A 153 -30.96 17.60 -6.79
N ASP A 154 -31.09 18.94 -6.70
CA ASP A 154 -32.03 19.63 -5.84
C ASP A 154 -32.00 19.13 -4.39
N THR A 155 -33.01 18.45 -3.92
CA THR A 155 -33.13 17.94 -2.55
C THR A 155 -32.52 16.54 -2.34
N VAL A 156 -32.07 15.87 -3.42
CA VAL A 156 -31.62 14.49 -3.36
C VAL A 156 -30.09 14.40 -3.41
N VAL A 157 -29.47 13.94 -2.31
CA VAL A 157 -28.03 13.67 -2.25
C VAL A 157 -27.79 12.16 -2.35
N ARG A 158 -27.18 11.71 -3.44
CA ARG A 158 -26.77 10.31 -3.64
C ARG A 158 -25.25 10.16 -3.48
N ARG A 159 -24.83 9.31 -2.54
CA ARG A 159 -23.42 8.97 -2.34
C ARG A 159 -23.05 7.74 -3.15
N GLY A 160 -22.14 7.92 -4.11
CA GLY A 160 -21.62 6.84 -4.96
C GLY A 160 -20.36 6.18 -4.38
N HIS A 161 -19.64 5.49 -5.26
CA HIS A 161 -18.33 4.92 -4.94
C HIS A 161 -17.30 6.02 -4.63
N ILE A 162 -16.16 5.64 -4.02
CA ILE A 162 -15.04 6.57 -3.81
C ILE A 162 -14.53 7.13 -5.14
N THR A 163 -14.02 8.37 -5.11
CA THR A 163 -13.58 9.08 -6.32
C THR A 163 -12.43 8.38 -7.03
N LYS A 164 -11.56 7.70 -6.29
CA LYS A 164 -10.32 7.06 -6.78
C LYS A 164 -9.35 8.02 -7.47
N GLN A 165 -9.51 9.32 -7.29
CA GLN A 165 -8.56 10.34 -7.75
C GLN A 165 -7.25 10.26 -6.96
N GLY A 166 -6.20 10.93 -7.45
CA GLY A 166 -4.90 10.97 -6.80
C GLY A 166 -4.14 9.65 -6.79
N SER A 167 -3.19 9.51 -5.86
CA SER A 167 -2.24 8.39 -5.87
C SER A 167 -2.89 7.04 -5.58
N LYS A 168 -2.74 6.09 -6.51
CA LYS A 168 -3.14 4.69 -6.31
C LYS A 168 -2.32 4.03 -5.20
N LEU A 169 -1.04 4.39 -5.07
CA LEU A 169 -0.14 3.82 -4.07
C LEU A 169 -0.54 4.22 -2.66
N VAL A 170 -0.95 5.48 -2.42
CA VAL A 170 -1.46 5.92 -1.11
C VAL A 170 -2.73 5.15 -0.73
N ARG A 171 -3.66 4.99 -1.67
CA ARG A 171 -4.89 4.20 -1.40
C ARG A 171 -4.57 2.74 -1.09
N TRP A 172 -3.67 2.13 -1.86
CA TRP A 172 -3.22 0.77 -1.62
C TRP A 172 -2.56 0.65 -0.25
N ALA A 173 -1.60 1.52 0.06
CA ALA A 173 -0.88 1.50 1.34
C ALA A 173 -1.84 1.65 2.54
N ALA A 174 -2.81 2.56 2.47
CA ALA A 174 -3.80 2.75 3.51
C ALA A 174 -4.70 1.52 3.70
N VAL A 175 -5.13 0.88 2.61
CA VAL A 175 -5.95 -0.34 2.65
C VAL A 175 -5.13 -1.53 3.15
N GLU A 176 -3.88 -1.66 2.76
CA GLU A 176 -2.99 -2.74 3.19
C GLU A 176 -2.69 -2.64 4.70
N ALA A 177 -2.34 -1.44 5.16
CA ALA A 177 -2.04 -1.20 6.57
C ALA A 177 -3.19 -1.59 7.50
N ILE A 178 -4.44 -1.25 7.17
CA ILE A 178 -5.59 -1.54 8.04
C ILE A 178 -5.90 -3.04 8.16
N GLN A 179 -5.40 -3.88 7.25
CA GLN A 179 -5.62 -5.33 7.34
C GLN A 179 -4.77 -5.95 8.46
N ARG A 180 -3.66 -5.31 8.83
CA ARG A 180 -2.73 -5.76 9.86
C ARG A 180 -2.93 -5.07 11.21
N HIS A 181 -3.98 -4.28 11.36
CA HIS A 181 -4.32 -3.68 12.66
C HIS A 181 -4.76 -4.73 13.67
N PRO A 182 -4.29 -4.66 14.94
CA PRO A 182 -4.78 -5.51 16.01
C PRO A 182 -6.30 -5.41 16.14
N ALA A 183 -6.96 -6.54 16.37
CA ALA A 183 -8.43 -6.60 16.49
C ALA A 183 -8.99 -5.67 17.59
N THR A 184 -8.21 -5.45 18.64
CA THR A 184 -8.52 -4.57 19.78
C THR A 184 -8.32 -3.08 19.48
N SER A 185 -7.69 -2.73 18.36
CA SER A 185 -7.47 -1.32 18.02
C SER A 185 -8.78 -0.61 17.71
N LYS A 186 -8.86 0.69 18.03
CA LYS A 186 -10.04 1.51 17.73
C LYS A 186 -10.42 1.48 16.24
N ILE A 187 -9.42 1.47 15.35
CA ILE A 187 -9.66 1.37 13.91
C ILE A 187 -10.32 0.03 13.55
N ALA A 188 -9.85 -1.08 14.12
CA ALA A 188 -10.42 -2.41 13.86
C ALA A 188 -11.83 -2.54 14.43
N LEU A 189 -12.08 -2.07 15.65
CA LEU A 189 -13.41 -2.07 16.29
C LEU A 189 -14.42 -1.23 15.49
N ASP A 190 -14.05 -0.02 15.10
CA ASP A 190 -14.89 0.84 14.26
C ASP A 190 -15.14 0.20 12.89
N ARG A 191 -14.13 -0.46 12.29
CA ARG A 191 -14.29 -1.21 11.04
C ARG A 191 -15.31 -2.33 11.18
N THR A 192 -15.25 -3.13 12.24
CA THR A 192 -16.21 -4.21 12.49
C THR A 192 -17.62 -3.66 12.66
N ARG A 193 -17.80 -2.58 13.45
CA ARG A 193 -19.10 -1.92 13.64
C ARG A 193 -19.69 -1.35 12.34
N ILE A 194 -18.87 -0.80 11.47
CA ILE A 194 -19.32 -0.30 10.15
C ILE A 194 -19.63 -1.48 9.23
N GLN A 195 -18.81 -2.53 9.27
CA GLN A 195 -18.99 -3.72 8.42
C GLN A 195 -20.36 -4.39 8.65
N SER A 196 -20.80 -4.52 9.89
CA SER A 196 -22.10 -5.11 10.21
C SER A 196 -23.29 -4.33 9.63
N ARG A 197 -23.16 -2.99 9.46
CA ARG A 197 -24.25 -2.12 8.99
C ARG A 197 -24.16 -1.74 7.52
N ARG A 198 -22.96 -1.65 6.96
CA ARG A 198 -22.71 -1.06 5.63
C ARG A 198 -21.90 -1.95 4.69
N GLY A 199 -21.47 -3.11 5.18
CA GLY A 199 -20.69 -4.07 4.41
C GLY A 199 -19.18 -3.83 4.42
N LYS A 200 -18.45 -4.87 4.02
CA LYS A 200 -16.99 -4.99 4.14
C LYS A 200 -16.21 -3.89 3.42
N ASN A 201 -16.64 -3.50 2.21
CA ASN A 201 -15.88 -2.54 1.40
C ASN A 201 -16.00 -1.11 1.94
N ILE A 202 -17.18 -0.69 2.41
CA ILE A 202 -17.38 0.62 3.03
C ILE A 202 -16.58 0.70 4.34
N ALA A 203 -16.63 -0.35 5.16
CA ALA A 203 -15.87 -0.44 6.40
C ALA A 203 -14.36 -0.35 6.18
N LYS A 204 -13.85 -1.02 5.15
CA LYS A 204 -12.44 -0.97 4.77
C LYS A 204 -12.00 0.46 4.40
N ILE A 205 -12.78 1.16 3.61
CA ILE A 205 -12.48 2.55 3.22
C ILE A 205 -12.57 3.51 4.40
N ALA A 206 -13.56 3.35 5.28
CA ALA A 206 -13.69 4.17 6.48
C ALA A 206 -12.47 4.01 7.40
N ALA A 207 -12.00 2.77 7.61
CA ALA A 207 -10.78 2.48 8.37
C ALA A 207 -9.52 3.07 7.70
N ALA A 208 -9.38 2.94 6.38
CA ALA A 208 -8.27 3.52 5.62
C ALA A 208 -8.23 5.06 5.73
N ARG A 209 -9.38 5.74 5.71
CA ARG A 209 -9.46 7.18 5.96
C ARG A 209 -9.02 7.56 7.36
N LYS A 210 -9.44 6.77 8.37
CA LYS A 210 -9.02 7.00 9.77
C LYS A 210 -7.50 6.83 9.92
N LEU A 211 -6.92 5.80 9.31
CA LEU A 211 -5.48 5.62 9.27
C LEU A 211 -4.78 6.82 8.61
N LEU A 212 -5.27 7.25 7.45
CA LEU A 212 -4.67 8.37 6.71
C LEU A 212 -4.75 9.70 7.49
N THR A 213 -5.78 9.88 8.34
CA THR A 213 -5.84 10.99 9.31
C THR A 213 -4.66 10.93 10.29
N LEU A 214 -4.33 9.74 10.82
CA LEU A 214 -3.20 9.57 11.73
C LEU A 214 -1.86 9.76 11.00
N VAL A 215 -1.75 9.28 9.76
CA VAL A 215 -0.59 9.52 8.89
C VAL A 215 -0.37 11.02 8.67
N TYR A 216 -1.44 11.79 8.41
CA TYR A 216 -1.35 13.25 8.28
C TYR A 216 -0.69 13.90 9.51
N TYR A 217 -1.18 13.57 10.71
CA TYR A 217 -0.61 14.14 11.94
C TYR A 217 0.81 13.65 12.20
N GLY A 218 1.10 12.37 11.97
CA GLY A 218 2.46 11.83 12.11
C GLY A 218 3.47 12.51 11.18
N LEU A 219 3.09 12.78 9.93
CA LEU A 219 3.95 13.49 8.97
C LEU A 219 4.10 14.97 9.32
N ARG A 220 3.04 15.64 9.82
CA ARG A 220 3.04 17.06 10.13
C ARG A 220 3.80 17.36 11.42
N ASP A 221 3.54 16.59 12.48
CA ASP A 221 3.99 16.88 13.85
C ASP A 221 5.26 16.09 14.24
N GLY A 222 5.67 15.10 13.42
CA GLY A 222 6.75 14.16 13.77
C GLY A 222 6.39 13.19 14.92
N HIS A 223 5.15 13.20 15.37
CA HIS A 223 4.63 12.29 16.40
C HIS A 223 3.12 12.11 16.28
N ILE A 224 2.57 11.06 16.92
CA ILE A 224 1.13 10.76 16.89
C ILE A 224 0.58 10.81 18.32
N ARG A 225 -0.09 11.90 18.67
CA ARG A 225 -0.66 12.11 20.02
C ARG A 225 -1.61 10.98 20.45
N ALA A 226 -2.33 10.38 19.51
CA ALA A 226 -3.26 9.28 19.79
C ALA A 226 -2.57 7.99 20.25
N LEU A 227 -1.26 7.85 20.06
CA LEU A 227 -0.43 6.73 20.50
C LEU A 227 0.37 7.05 21.78
N ALA A 228 0.39 8.32 22.22
CA ALA A 228 1.05 8.67 23.47
C ALA A 228 0.35 7.95 24.65
N PRO A 229 1.11 7.43 25.64
CA PRO A 229 0.53 6.87 26.84
C PRO A 229 -0.35 7.94 27.49
N ARG A 230 -1.58 7.57 27.89
CA ARG A 230 -2.41 8.46 28.71
C ARG A 230 -1.63 8.77 29.97
N ARG A 231 -1.33 10.05 30.22
CA ARG A 231 -0.84 10.46 31.54
C ARG A 231 -1.89 9.99 32.53
N ALA A 232 -1.48 9.16 33.50
CA ALA A 232 -2.30 8.86 34.66
C ALA A 232 -2.61 10.22 35.31
N ALA A 233 -3.91 10.49 35.43
CA ALA A 233 -4.40 11.65 36.18
C ALA A 233 -4.28 11.36 37.66
#